data_84a02951f287839a236b7bbb6fb73722
#
_entry.id   84a02951f287839a236b7bbb6fb73722
#
_cell.length_a   1.000
_cell.length_b   1.000
_cell.length_c   1.000
_cell.angle_alpha   90.00
_cell.angle_beta   90.00
_cell.angle_gamma   90.00
#
_symmetry.space_group_name_H-M   'P 1'
#
loop_
_entity.id
_entity.type
_entity.pdbx_description
1 polymer ?
#
loop_
_entity_poly.entity_id
_entity_poly.type
_entity_poly.pdbx_seq_one_letter_code
_entity_poly.pdbx_strand_id
1 'polypeptide(L)'
;MAQEKNTEEQIIEAARKIFVKRGLDGARMQDIADEAGINKAMLHYYYRSKDKLFEIVFNEAFSKVVTPLGHILEGTRPIEEKIKEVIDHYITGISQVPYLPIFILSEVNQRPEIMIKRLNAQPSFGSIMNFMKEVIEAGKNGKIREVSPIQLFLNIVSLCIFPFVARPLVQGIFQQDNVQFDLLIEERKKMAADVILAWLKP
;
A
#
# COMPACT_ATOMS: atom_id res chain seq x y z
N MET A 1 -32.02 1.28 -6.18
CA MET A 1 -30.82 2.16 -6.06
C MET A 1 -30.16 2.12 -4.67
N ALA A 2 -30.80 2.51 -3.55
CA ALA A 2 -30.16 2.45 -2.22
C ALA A 2 -29.85 1.02 -1.75
N GLN A 3 -30.73 0.07 -2.00
CA GLN A 3 -30.57 -1.35 -1.61
C GLN A 3 -29.52 -2.07 -2.48
N GLU A 4 -29.40 -1.74 -3.76
CA GLU A 4 -28.36 -2.26 -4.67
C GLU A 4 -26.98 -1.77 -4.27
N LYS A 5 -26.82 -0.48 -3.93
CA LYS A 5 -25.58 0.09 -3.44
C LYS A 5 -25.11 -0.58 -2.14
N ASN A 6 -26.03 -0.91 -1.24
CA ASN A 6 -25.72 -1.63 -0.01
C ASN A 6 -25.24 -3.08 -0.32
N THR A 7 -25.84 -3.76 -1.31
CA THR A 7 -25.43 -5.11 -1.72
C THR A 7 -24.03 -5.12 -2.35
N GLU A 8 -23.71 -4.15 -3.21
CA GLU A 8 -22.36 -4.04 -3.78
C GLU A 8 -21.30 -3.82 -2.71
N GLU A 9 -21.54 -2.93 -1.76
CA GLU A 9 -20.65 -2.67 -0.63
C GLU A 9 -20.45 -3.93 0.23
N GLN A 10 -21.52 -4.69 0.50
CA GLN A 10 -21.46 -5.96 1.22
C GLN A 10 -20.62 -7.00 0.48
N ILE A 11 -20.76 -7.10 -0.85
CA ILE A 11 -19.97 -8.01 -1.67
C ILE A 11 -18.49 -7.64 -1.64
N ILE A 12 -18.14 -6.35 -1.80
CA ILE A 12 -16.77 -5.87 -1.76
C ILE A 12 -16.13 -6.14 -0.40
N GLU A 13 -16.86 -5.90 0.70
CA GLU A 13 -16.35 -6.17 2.04
C GLU A 13 -16.13 -7.67 2.29
N ALA A 14 -17.07 -8.51 1.87
CA ALA A 14 -16.93 -9.97 1.94
C ALA A 14 -15.75 -10.46 1.10
N ALA A 15 -15.62 -9.95 -0.13
CA ALA A 15 -14.50 -10.28 -1.00
C ALA A 15 -13.16 -9.89 -0.38
N ARG A 16 -13.08 -8.70 0.22
CA ARG A 16 -11.89 -8.22 0.94
C ARG A 16 -11.48 -9.20 2.02
N LYS A 17 -12.41 -9.62 2.90
CA LYS A 17 -12.14 -10.58 3.97
C LYS A 17 -11.64 -11.93 3.44
N ILE A 18 -12.27 -12.45 2.39
CA ILE A 18 -11.89 -13.74 1.81
C ILE A 18 -10.53 -13.66 1.13
N PHE A 19 -10.24 -12.59 0.37
CA PHE A 19 -8.94 -12.40 -0.29
C PHE A 19 -7.80 -12.19 0.72
N VAL A 20 -8.04 -11.46 1.82
CA VAL A 20 -7.07 -11.33 2.91
C VAL A 20 -6.74 -12.69 3.53
N LYS A 21 -7.74 -13.53 3.74
CA LYS A 21 -7.60 -14.83 4.41
C LYS A 21 -6.97 -15.90 3.52
N ARG A 22 -7.27 -15.91 2.20
CA ARG A 22 -6.97 -17.03 1.29
C ARG A 22 -6.14 -16.64 0.07
N GLY A 23 -5.85 -15.37 -0.13
CA GLY A 23 -5.27 -14.85 -1.37
C GLY A 23 -6.23 -14.97 -2.55
N LEU A 24 -5.78 -14.51 -3.73
CA LEU A 24 -6.60 -14.63 -4.95
C LEU A 24 -6.81 -16.10 -5.34
N ASP A 25 -5.75 -16.92 -5.33
CA ASP A 25 -5.84 -18.29 -5.82
C ASP A 25 -6.68 -19.20 -4.91
N GLY A 26 -6.57 -19.04 -3.59
CA GLY A 26 -7.31 -19.81 -2.61
C GLY A 26 -8.78 -19.39 -2.42
N ALA A 27 -9.15 -18.18 -2.87
CA ALA A 27 -10.51 -17.69 -2.76
C ALA A 27 -11.44 -18.33 -3.81
N ARG A 28 -12.68 -18.59 -3.40
CA ARG A 28 -13.73 -19.10 -4.29
C ARG A 28 -14.92 -18.15 -4.28
N MET A 29 -15.61 -18.01 -5.43
CA MET A 29 -16.83 -17.19 -5.53
C MET A 29 -17.92 -17.65 -4.54
N GLN A 30 -17.99 -18.94 -4.24
CA GLN A 30 -18.93 -19.45 -3.24
C GLN A 30 -18.61 -18.91 -1.84
N ASP A 31 -17.33 -18.94 -1.42
CA ASP A 31 -16.92 -18.42 -0.11
C ASP A 31 -17.26 -16.93 0.07
N ILE A 32 -17.11 -16.15 -1.03
CA ILE A 32 -17.46 -14.73 -1.04
C ILE A 32 -18.98 -14.52 -0.96
N ALA A 33 -19.76 -15.33 -1.67
CA ALA A 33 -21.22 -15.26 -1.61
C ALA A 33 -21.75 -15.61 -0.21
N ASP A 34 -21.21 -16.67 0.39
CA ASP A 34 -21.56 -17.11 1.74
C ASP A 34 -21.21 -16.04 2.79
N GLU A 35 -20.02 -15.43 2.70
CA GLU A 35 -19.59 -14.33 3.59
C GLU A 35 -20.45 -13.07 3.40
N ALA A 36 -20.91 -12.79 2.17
CA ALA A 36 -21.78 -11.64 1.87
C ALA A 36 -23.26 -11.90 2.23
N GLY A 37 -23.62 -13.13 2.61
CA GLY A 37 -25.03 -13.50 2.90
C GLY A 37 -25.94 -13.51 1.68
N ILE A 38 -25.38 -13.75 0.47
CA ILE A 38 -26.11 -13.80 -0.80
C ILE A 38 -25.90 -15.14 -1.51
N ASN A 39 -26.74 -15.45 -2.48
CA ASN A 39 -26.53 -16.64 -3.29
C ASN A 39 -25.48 -16.37 -4.40
N LYS A 40 -24.85 -17.45 -4.88
CA LYS A 40 -23.80 -17.39 -5.91
C LYS A 40 -24.28 -16.79 -7.24
N ALA A 41 -25.56 -16.99 -7.60
CA ALA A 41 -26.13 -16.44 -8.82
C ALA A 41 -26.20 -14.91 -8.74
N MET A 42 -26.59 -14.38 -7.59
CA MET A 42 -26.60 -12.94 -7.31
C MET A 42 -25.19 -12.36 -7.35
N LEU A 43 -24.20 -13.03 -6.76
CA LEU A 43 -22.81 -12.60 -6.86
C LEU A 43 -22.32 -12.55 -8.31
N HIS A 44 -22.65 -13.57 -9.13
CA HIS A 44 -22.29 -13.59 -10.56
C HIS A 44 -23.02 -12.52 -11.38
N TYR A 45 -24.19 -12.09 -10.95
CA TYR A 45 -24.89 -10.97 -11.57
C TYR A 45 -24.10 -9.65 -11.41
N TYR A 46 -23.60 -9.37 -10.21
CA TYR A 46 -22.79 -8.18 -9.91
C TYR A 46 -21.37 -8.30 -10.45
N TYR A 47 -20.73 -9.45 -10.22
CA TYR A 47 -19.31 -9.67 -10.54
C TYR A 47 -19.12 -11.03 -11.20
N ARG A 48 -18.83 -11.01 -12.49
CA ARG A 48 -18.76 -12.23 -13.33
C ARG A 48 -17.59 -13.15 -13.00
N SER A 49 -16.50 -12.63 -12.39
CA SER A 49 -15.32 -13.40 -12.08
C SER A 49 -14.66 -12.95 -10.78
N LYS A 50 -13.98 -13.88 -10.15
CA LYS A 50 -13.14 -13.68 -8.97
C LYS A 50 -12.04 -12.65 -9.23
N ASP A 51 -11.40 -12.74 -10.39
CA ASP A 51 -10.31 -11.84 -10.79
C ASP A 51 -10.77 -10.39 -10.89
N LYS A 52 -11.93 -10.16 -11.50
CA LYS A 52 -12.49 -8.81 -11.61
C LYS A 52 -12.84 -8.22 -10.24
N LEU A 53 -13.38 -9.04 -9.34
CA LEU A 53 -13.70 -8.62 -7.98
C LEU A 53 -12.41 -8.31 -7.18
N PHE A 54 -11.38 -9.14 -7.36
CA PHE A 54 -10.06 -8.89 -6.78
C PHE A 54 -9.45 -7.58 -7.30
N GLU A 55 -9.53 -7.32 -8.61
CA GLU A 55 -9.05 -6.05 -9.18
C GLU A 55 -9.71 -4.83 -8.53
N ILE A 56 -11.01 -4.87 -8.28
CA ILE A 56 -11.73 -3.76 -7.64
C ILE A 56 -11.21 -3.55 -6.21
N VAL A 57 -11.15 -4.63 -5.41
CA VAL A 57 -10.67 -4.57 -4.03
C VAL A 57 -9.21 -4.10 -3.97
N PHE A 58 -8.36 -4.62 -4.87
CA PHE A 58 -6.96 -4.24 -4.96
C PHE A 58 -6.79 -2.77 -5.35
N ASN A 59 -7.46 -2.34 -6.43
CA ASN A 59 -7.30 -0.99 -6.95
C ASN A 59 -7.84 0.06 -5.96
N GLU A 60 -8.93 -0.23 -5.24
CA GLU A 60 -9.44 0.65 -4.19
C GLU A 60 -8.39 0.86 -3.08
N ALA A 61 -7.82 -0.24 -2.55
CA ALA A 61 -6.82 -0.17 -1.51
C ALA A 61 -5.51 0.47 -2.00
N PHE A 62 -5.06 0.09 -3.19
CA PHE A 62 -3.83 0.58 -3.81
C PHE A 62 -3.88 2.08 -4.10
N SER A 63 -4.99 2.55 -4.66
CA SER A 63 -5.17 3.98 -4.98
C SER A 63 -5.17 4.87 -3.74
N LYS A 64 -5.72 4.40 -2.61
CA LYS A 64 -5.69 5.15 -1.33
C LYS A 64 -4.27 5.45 -0.86
N VAL A 65 -3.32 4.55 -1.14
CA VAL A 65 -1.93 4.68 -0.70
C VAL A 65 -1.05 5.36 -1.76
N VAL A 66 -1.22 5.00 -3.04
CA VAL A 66 -0.27 5.38 -4.09
C VAL A 66 -0.66 6.67 -4.80
N THR A 67 -1.95 6.92 -5.03
CA THR A 67 -2.36 8.11 -5.80
C THR A 67 -1.95 9.44 -5.14
N PRO A 68 -2.09 9.65 -3.82
CA PRO A 68 -1.69 10.90 -3.19
C PRO A 68 -0.19 11.20 -3.22
N LEU A 69 0.66 10.16 -3.42
CA LEU A 69 2.11 10.36 -3.53
C LEU A 69 2.48 11.31 -4.69
N GLY A 70 1.68 11.36 -5.75
CA GLY A 70 1.87 12.30 -6.84
C GLY A 70 1.92 13.75 -6.34
N HIS A 71 0.90 14.17 -5.61
CA HIS A 71 0.80 15.54 -5.06
C HIS A 71 1.85 15.83 -3.99
N ILE A 72 2.19 14.84 -3.16
CA ILE A 72 3.22 14.97 -2.13
C ILE A 72 4.60 15.24 -2.78
N LEU A 73 4.91 14.56 -3.88
CA LEU A 73 6.20 14.64 -4.54
C LEU A 73 6.33 15.82 -5.51
N GLU A 74 5.23 16.45 -5.90
CA GLU A 74 5.21 17.62 -6.76
C GLU A 74 5.68 18.91 -6.05
N GLY A 75 5.99 19.92 -6.85
CA GLY A 75 6.36 21.25 -6.35
C GLY A 75 7.83 21.36 -5.92
N THR A 76 8.15 22.56 -5.40
CA THR A 76 9.54 23.00 -5.11
C THR A 76 9.95 22.86 -3.64
N ARG A 77 9.18 22.12 -2.84
CA ARG A 77 9.50 21.91 -1.42
C ARG A 77 10.82 21.15 -1.27
N PRO A 78 11.55 21.36 -0.15
CA PRO A 78 12.78 20.61 0.14
C PRO A 78 12.54 19.08 0.10
N ILE A 79 13.55 18.34 -0.36
CA ILE A 79 13.50 16.86 -0.45
C ILE A 79 13.18 16.24 0.91
N GLU A 80 13.74 16.80 1.98
CA GLU A 80 13.54 16.33 3.35
C GLU A 80 12.07 16.42 3.80
N GLU A 81 11.37 17.47 3.39
CA GLU A 81 9.95 17.65 3.68
C GLU A 81 9.11 16.65 2.89
N LYS A 82 9.40 16.49 1.60
CA LYS A 82 8.74 15.49 0.74
C LYS A 82 8.90 14.09 1.31
N ILE A 83 10.10 13.71 1.76
CA ILE A 83 10.38 12.39 2.35
C ILE A 83 9.57 12.18 3.63
N LYS A 84 9.53 13.16 4.53
CA LYS A 84 8.72 13.07 5.76
C LYS A 84 7.24 12.83 5.45
N GLU A 85 6.70 13.60 4.53
CA GLU A 85 5.30 13.53 4.14
C GLU A 85 4.96 12.22 3.42
N VAL A 86 5.86 11.72 2.56
CA VAL A 86 5.75 10.41 1.92
C VAL A 86 5.67 9.30 2.98
N ILE A 87 6.57 9.31 3.97
CA ILE A 87 6.63 8.29 5.02
C ILE A 87 5.36 8.35 5.89
N ASP A 88 4.96 9.54 6.32
CA ASP A 88 3.74 9.73 7.11
C ASP A 88 2.51 9.24 6.35
N HIS A 89 2.33 9.69 5.10
CA HIS A 89 1.22 9.28 4.25
C HIS A 89 1.22 7.77 3.99
N TYR A 90 2.40 7.17 3.73
CA TYR A 90 2.52 5.74 3.43
C TYR A 90 2.10 4.90 4.63
N ILE A 91 2.62 5.21 5.82
CA ILE A 91 2.29 4.50 7.06
C ILE A 91 0.81 4.70 7.42
N THR A 92 0.30 5.95 7.35
CA THR A 92 -1.11 6.26 7.61
C THR A 92 -2.03 5.52 6.64
N GLY A 93 -1.72 5.54 5.34
CA GLY A 93 -2.50 4.85 4.32
C GLY A 93 -2.54 3.34 4.52
N ILE A 94 -1.38 2.73 4.82
CA ILE A 94 -1.32 1.27 5.11
C ILE A 94 -2.08 0.93 6.40
N SER A 95 -2.04 1.78 7.43
CA SER A 95 -2.81 1.55 8.67
C SER A 95 -4.32 1.43 8.42
N GLN A 96 -4.83 2.15 7.40
CA GLN A 96 -6.24 2.05 7.00
C GLN A 96 -6.57 0.80 6.17
N VAL A 97 -5.56 0.24 5.49
CA VAL A 97 -5.68 -0.96 4.64
C VAL A 97 -4.55 -1.96 4.90
N PRO A 98 -4.45 -2.50 6.14
CA PRO A 98 -3.28 -3.24 6.62
C PRO A 98 -3.01 -4.56 5.87
N TYR A 99 -3.97 -5.05 5.10
CA TYR A 99 -3.83 -6.20 4.22
C TYR A 99 -3.14 -5.89 2.88
N LEU A 100 -3.08 -4.62 2.46
CA LEU A 100 -2.55 -4.22 1.16
C LEU A 100 -1.10 -4.67 0.93
N PRO A 101 -0.17 -4.56 1.89
CA PRO A 101 1.19 -5.04 1.69
C PRO A 101 1.27 -6.53 1.31
N ILE A 102 0.48 -7.38 1.95
CA ILE A 102 0.42 -8.82 1.65
C ILE A 102 -0.13 -9.05 0.22
N PHE A 103 -1.17 -8.29 -0.18
CA PHE A 103 -1.70 -8.33 -1.53
C PHE A 103 -0.66 -7.95 -2.58
N ILE A 104 0.07 -6.84 -2.35
CA ILE A 104 1.14 -6.40 -3.25
C ILE A 104 2.23 -7.46 -3.37
N LEU A 105 2.71 -7.99 -2.26
CA LEU A 105 3.75 -9.03 -2.25
C LEU A 105 3.31 -10.29 -2.99
N SER A 106 2.05 -10.72 -2.81
CA SER A 106 1.48 -11.85 -3.53
C SER A 106 1.46 -11.61 -5.05
N GLU A 107 0.94 -10.44 -5.48
CA GLU A 107 0.86 -10.11 -6.91
C GLU A 107 2.25 -9.91 -7.55
N VAL A 108 3.18 -9.29 -6.83
CA VAL A 108 4.57 -9.12 -7.31
C VAL A 108 5.26 -10.48 -7.54
N ASN A 109 5.01 -11.46 -6.67
CA ASN A 109 5.61 -12.79 -6.80
C ASN A 109 4.94 -13.65 -7.87
N GLN A 110 3.62 -13.51 -8.05
CA GLN A 110 2.87 -14.38 -8.97
C GLN A 110 2.73 -13.76 -10.37
N ARG A 111 2.56 -12.43 -10.47
CA ARG A 111 2.22 -11.72 -11.72
C ARG A 111 2.93 -10.36 -11.78
N PRO A 112 4.27 -10.34 -11.80
CA PRO A 112 5.05 -9.09 -11.76
C PRO A 112 4.69 -8.14 -12.91
N GLU A 113 4.40 -8.65 -14.11
CA GLU A 113 4.06 -7.82 -15.28
C GLU A 113 2.76 -7.05 -15.07
N ILE A 114 1.76 -7.66 -14.41
CA ILE A 114 0.49 -7.00 -14.10
C ILE A 114 0.72 -5.89 -13.09
N MET A 115 1.53 -6.14 -12.08
CA MET A 115 1.88 -5.13 -11.07
C MET A 115 2.63 -3.94 -11.69
N ILE A 116 3.64 -4.20 -12.52
CA ILE A 116 4.38 -3.16 -13.25
C ILE A 116 3.43 -2.32 -14.11
N LYS A 117 2.51 -2.97 -14.85
CA LYS A 117 1.52 -2.28 -15.67
C LYS A 117 0.60 -1.39 -14.81
N ARG A 118 0.15 -1.87 -13.66
CA ARG A 118 -0.69 -1.10 -12.72
C ARG A 118 0.05 0.11 -12.16
N LEU A 119 1.31 -0.06 -11.76
CA LEU A 119 2.15 1.03 -11.27
C LEU A 119 2.34 2.11 -12.34
N ASN A 120 2.69 1.70 -13.56
CA ASN A 120 2.90 2.62 -14.68
C ASN A 120 1.62 3.38 -15.09
N ALA A 121 0.46 2.80 -14.85
CA ALA A 121 -0.83 3.42 -15.13
C ALA A 121 -1.29 4.42 -14.04
N GLN A 122 -0.60 4.49 -12.89
CA GLN A 122 -0.95 5.44 -11.84
C GLN A 122 -0.60 6.88 -12.23
N PRO A 123 -1.50 7.84 -11.98
CA PRO A 123 -1.20 9.25 -12.23
C PRO A 123 0.07 9.74 -11.50
N SER A 124 0.34 9.19 -10.31
CA SER A 124 1.49 9.51 -9.48
C SER A 124 2.84 8.98 -10.02
N PHE A 125 2.83 8.07 -11.00
CA PHE A 125 4.07 7.45 -11.49
C PHE A 125 5.05 8.47 -12.07
N GLY A 126 4.55 9.44 -12.85
CA GLY A 126 5.36 10.53 -13.40
C GLY A 126 6.03 11.39 -12.32
N SER A 127 5.29 11.73 -11.26
CA SER A 127 5.80 12.50 -10.12
C SER A 127 6.86 11.72 -9.32
N ILE A 128 6.67 10.41 -9.16
CA ILE A 128 7.68 9.53 -8.54
C ILE A 128 8.98 9.53 -9.37
N MET A 129 8.89 9.38 -10.69
CA MET A 129 10.05 9.39 -11.57
C MET A 129 10.78 10.75 -11.58
N ASN A 130 10.04 11.86 -11.51
CA ASN A 130 10.63 13.20 -11.40
C ASN A 130 11.32 13.40 -10.05
N PHE A 131 10.73 12.93 -8.96
CA PHE A 131 11.37 12.95 -7.64
C PHE A 131 12.68 12.15 -7.61
N MET A 132 12.74 11.01 -8.29
CA MET A 132 14.01 10.27 -8.43
C MET A 132 15.11 11.08 -9.13
N LYS A 133 14.76 11.88 -10.17
CA LYS A 133 15.71 12.79 -10.82
C LYS A 133 16.13 13.92 -9.88
N GLU A 134 15.18 14.49 -9.13
CA GLU A 134 15.47 15.53 -8.13
C GLU A 134 16.46 15.04 -7.06
N VAL A 135 16.35 13.80 -6.62
CA VAL A 135 17.30 13.16 -5.67
C VAL A 135 18.71 13.09 -6.27
N ILE A 136 18.85 12.68 -7.54
CA ILE A 136 20.15 12.65 -8.22
C ILE A 136 20.78 14.04 -8.29
N GLU A 137 20.00 15.05 -8.67
CA GLU A 137 20.49 16.43 -8.79
C GLU A 137 20.87 17.01 -7.43
N ALA A 138 20.11 16.74 -6.40
CA ALA A 138 20.41 17.18 -5.05
C ALA A 138 21.73 16.58 -4.52
N GLY A 139 21.98 15.29 -4.80
CA GLY A 139 23.24 14.63 -4.48
C GLY A 139 24.41 15.28 -5.19
N LYS A 140 24.33 15.47 -6.52
CA LYS A 140 25.38 16.16 -7.32
C LYS A 140 25.67 17.56 -6.84
N ASN A 141 24.67 18.26 -6.33
CA ASN A 141 24.79 19.63 -5.81
C ASN A 141 25.22 19.70 -4.33
N GLY A 142 25.50 18.56 -3.69
CA GLY A 142 25.93 18.50 -2.29
C GLY A 142 24.86 18.88 -1.28
N LYS A 143 23.56 18.96 -1.68
CA LYS A 143 22.45 19.23 -0.79
C LYS A 143 22.13 18.03 0.11
N ILE A 144 22.30 16.84 -0.43
CA ILE A 144 22.21 15.57 0.28
C ILE A 144 23.42 14.71 -0.08
N ARG A 145 23.66 13.64 0.66
CA ARG A 145 24.61 12.60 0.26
C ARG A 145 24.24 12.06 -1.13
N GLU A 146 25.22 11.82 -1.97
CA GLU A 146 24.99 11.15 -3.25
C GLU A 146 24.56 9.70 -3.01
N VAL A 147 23.32 9.39 -3.39
CA VAL A 147 22.71 8.08 -3.18
C VAL A 147 22.02 7.60 -4.45
N SER A 148 21.90 6.29 -4.60
CA SER A 148 21.03 5.71 -5.62
C SER A 148 19.56 5.99 -5.28
N PRO A 149 18.75 6.61 -6.17
CA PRO A 149 17.32 6.79 -5.94
C PRO A 149 16.57 5.49 -5.71
N ILE A 150 17.02 4.39 -6.33
CA ILE A 150 16.45 3.04 -6.13
C ILE A 150 16.68 2.59 -4.69
N GLN A 151 17.86 2.82 -4.13
CA GLN A 151 18.15 2.49 -2.72
C GLN A 151 17.34 3.35 -1.76
N LEU A 152 17.15 4.63 -2.06
CA LEU A 152 16.28 5.50 -1.28
C LEU A 152 14.83 4.98 -1.29
N PHE A 153 14.31 4.64 -2.47
CA PHE A 153 12.98 4.04 -2.62
C PHE A 153 12.84 2.74 -1.80
N LEU A 154 13.79 1.81 -1.95
CA LEU A 154 13.79 0.54 -1.21
C LEU A 154 13.83 0.75 0.31
N ASN A 155 14.65 1.68 0.79
CA ASN A 155 14.74 2.00 2.21
C ASN A 155 13.43 2.57 2.75
N ILE A 156 12.81 3.53 2.04
CA ILE A 156 11.51 4.09 2.46
C ILE A 156 10.44 2.99 2.49
N VAL A 157 10.30 2.24 1.40
CA VAL A 157 9.28 1.18 1.29
C VAL A 157 9.48 0.10 2.35
N SER A 158 10.71 -0.36 2.57
CA SER A 158 11.01 -1.39 3.57
C SER A 158 10.70 -0.92 4.98
N LEU A 159 11.09 0.31 5.34
CA LEU A 159 10.83 0.88 6.65
C LEU A 159 9.34 1.09 6.92
N CYS A 160 8.55 1.40 5.90
CA CYS A 160 7.11 1.63 6.03
C CYS A 160 6.30 0.33 6.02
N ILE A 161 6.65 -0.63 5.13
CA ILE A 161 5.81 -1.82 4.88
C ILE A 161 6.11 -2.95 5.86
N PHE A 162 7.39 -3.19 6.18
CA PHE A 162 7.80 -4.36 6.95
C PHE A 162 7.04 -4.54 8.27
N PRO A 163 6.79 -3.52 9.11
CA PRO A 163 6.06 -3.68 10.35
C PRO A 163 4.65 -4.28 10.16
N PHE A 164 3.97 -3.92 9.09
CA PHE A 164 2.63 -4.44 8.80
C PHE A 164 2.65 -5.90 8.33
N VAL A 165 3.61 -6.25 7.47
CA VAL A 165 3.82 -7.63 7.02
C VAL A 165 4.21 -8.53 8.17
N ALA A 166 5.09 -8.04 9.06
CA ALA A 166 5.59 -8.76 10.21
C ALA A 166 4.71 -8.59 11.47
N ARG A 167 3.52 -7.96 11.38
CA ARG A 167 2.67 -7.68 12.53
C ARG A 167 2.46 -8.89 13.46
N PRO A 168 2.10 -10.10 12.96
CA PRO A 168 1.91 -11.26 13.84
C PRO A 168 3.20 -11.65 14.60
N LEU A 169 4.35 -11.49 13.93
CA LEU A 169 5.65 -11.77 14.53
C LEU A 169 6.01 -10.74 15.62
N VAL A 170 5.84 -9.46 15.31
CA VAL A 170 6.11 -8.35 16.26
C VAL A 170 5.21 -8.47 17.47
N GLN A 171 3.90 -8.67 17.29
CA GLN A 171 2.96 -8.85 18.38
C GLN A 171 3.26 -10.11 19.21
N GLY A 172 3.62 -11.23 18.56
CA GLY A 172 3.91 -12.49 19.24
C GLY A 172 5.21 -12.46 20.06
N ILE A 173 6.31 -11.96 19.46
CA ILE A 173 7.62 -11.93 20.14
C ILE A 173 7.64 -10.90 21.27
N PHE A 174 7.11 -9.70 21.03
CA PHE A 174 7.16 -8.58 21.97
C PHE A 174 5.91 -8.47 22.84
N GLN A 175 5.00 -9.45 22.76
CA GLN A 175 3.75 -9.53 23.53
C GLN A 175 2.91 -8.24 23.44
N GLN A 176 2.85 -7.65 22.23
CA GLN A 176 2.12 -6.42 21.97
C GLN A 176 0.66 -6.71 21.63
N ASP A 177 -0.26 -6.04 22.28
CA ASP A 177 -1.66 -6.00 21.87
C ASP A 177 -1.87 -5.07 20.66
N ASN A 178 -3.11 -4.92 20.21
CA ASN A 178 -3.44 -4.09 19.06
C ASN A 178 -3.17 -2.60 19.34
N VAL A 179 -3.46 -2.13 20.55
CA VAL A 179 -3.28 -0.71 20.93
C VAL A 179 -1.79 -0.37 20.98
N GLN A 180 -1.00 -1.24 21.57
CA GLN A 180 0.46 -1.10 21.65
C GLN A 180 1.10 -1.14 20.26
N PHE A 181 0.63 -2.02 19.40
CA PHE A 181 1.10 -2.06 18.01
C PHE A 181 0.76 -0.78 17.25
N ASP A 182 -0.46 -0.25 17.41
CA ASP A 182 -0.86 0.99 16.74
C ASP A 182 -0.03 2.20 17.23
N LEU A 183 0.30 2.27 18.53
CA LEU A 183 1.23 3.27 19.06
C LEU A 183 2.65 3.12 18.48
N LEU A 184 3.16 1.90 18.37
CA LEU A 184 4.44 1.62 17.71
C LEU A 184 4.46 2.09 16.26
N ILE A 185 3.35 1.93 15.53
CA ILE A 185 3.24 2.39 14.15
C ILE A 185 3.22 3.93 14.06
N GLU A 186 2.57 4.63 14.99
CA GLU A 186 2.62 6.10 15.04
C GLU A 186 4.04 6.61 15.33
N GLU A 187 4.75 6.01 16.28
CA GLU A 187 6.15 6.35 16.54
C GLU A 187 7.04 6.06 15.32
N ARG A 188 6.71 5.01 14.56
CA ARG A 188 7.46 4.59 13.36
C ARG A 188 7.50 5.68 12.29
N LYS A 189 6.47 6.51 12.15
CA LYS A 189 6.44 7.62 11.19
C LYS A 189 7.65 8.53 11.38
N LYS A 190 7.86 8.99 12.61
CA LYS A 190 8.99 9.85 12.95
C LYS A 190 10.32 9.10 12.83
N MET A 191 10.41 7.89 13.40
CA MET A 191 11.63 7.11 13.40
C MET A 191 12.10 6.78 11.99
N ALA A 192 11.22 6.35 11.09
CA ALA A 192 11.57 6.03 9.72
C ALA A 192 12.08 7.29 8.97
N ALA A 193 11.42 8.42 9.18
CA ALA A 193 11.87 9.69 8.60
C ALA A 193 13.26 10.09 9.13
N ASP A 194 13.48 10.03 10.46
CA ASP A 194 14.75 10.38 11.07
C ASP A 194 15.90 9.49 10.57
N VAL A 195 15.68 8.18 10.40
CA VAL A 195 16.67 7.24 9.84
C VAL A 195 17.04 7.61 8.40
N ILE A 196 16.04 7.85 7.54
CA ILE A 196 16.28 8.21 6.13
C ILE A 196 17.01 9.55 6.04
N LEU A 197 16.58 10.56 6.78
CA LEU A 197 17.18 11.89 6.75
C LEU A 197 18.60 11.89 7.34
N ALA A 198 18.86 11.11 8.38
CA ALA A 198 20.21 10.95 8.91
C ALA A 198 21.15 10.30 7.88
N TRP A 199 20.67 9.30 7.13
CA TRP A 199 21.43 8.66 6.06
C TRP A 199 21.70 9.59 4.87
N LEU A 200 20.79 10.54 4.59
CA LEU A 200 20.90 11.50 3.48
C LEU A 200 21.78 12.73 3.81
N LYS A 201 22.18 12.93 5.06
CA LYS A 201 23.08 14.06 5.40
C LYS A 201 24.38 13.98 4.59
N PRO A 202 24.83 15.13 4.06
CA PRO A 202 26.10 15.22 3.31
C PRO A 202 27.31 14.73 4.09
#